data_de5b83d5920acb7f99e92e74d99200ad
#
_entry.id   de5b83d5920acb7f99e92e74d99200ad
#
_cell.length_a   1.000
_cell.length_b   1.000
_cell.length_c   1.000
_cell.angle_alpha   90.00
_cell.angle_beta   90.00
_cell.angle_gamma   90.00
#
_symmetry.space_group_name_H-M   'P 1'
#
loop_
_entity.id
_entity.type
_entity.pdbx_description
1 polymer ?
#
loop_
_entity_poly.entity_id
_entity_poly.type
_entity_poly.pdbx_seq_one_letter_code
_entity_poly.pdbx_strand_id
1 'polypeptide(L)'
;GGGGGGGGGGGGGGGAYGGVRGMEGGGRDHEKKTTPHNVPSKIGHHMSDRPDMEKEKKKRMNFEGDTLASKVDDKTAIASFLERRTLFQWLIKISRETQHCFHGATKKVIDSVPPINTITFDNGSAMSNVKRLEEIVRKGRKGRKCKNGKIKYKTRVFYADSYCSNQRARNERNHAIIRRFIGHGKLSSISQKKLMKINDFVNDYPRRKFEGKSARQMLKEVYGIYIPPASTEDC
;
A
#
# COMPACT_ATOMS: atom_id res chain seq x y z
N GLY A 1 66.47 9.28 28.63
CA GLY A 1 67.38 8.78 27.63
C GLY A 1 66.70 8.81 26.31
N GLY A 2 67.08 9.61 25.48
CA GLY A 2 68.13 9.65 24.53
C GLY A 2 67.55 9.29 23.20
N GLY A 3 67.49 10.13 22.29
CA GLY A 3 68.42 10.76 21.46
C GLY A 3 68.07 10.38 20.05
N GLY A 4 67.86 11.29 19.22
CA GLY A 4 68.71 11.87 18.19
C GLY A 4 68.32 11.22 16.85
N GLY A 5 68.06 11.89 15.80
CA GLY A 5 68.72 12.90 15.11
C GLY A 5 68.76 12.58 13.62
N GLY A 6 68.52 13.53 12.83
CA GLY A 6 69.22 14.03 11.67
C GLY A 6 68.85 13.33 10.38
N GLY A 7 68.51 13.99 9.36
CA GLY A 7 69.00 15.08 8.62
C GLY A 7 69.13 14.73 7.17
N GLY A 8 68.69 15.61 6.30
CA GLY A 8 69.48 16.17 5.23
C GLY A 8 69.11 15.79 3.81
N GLY A 9 68.67 16.77 3.09
CA GLY A 9 69.25 17.30 1.83
C GLY A 9 68.83 16.54 0.57
N GLY A 10 68.29 17.14 -0.43
CA GLY A 10 68.65 18.27 -1.18
C GLY A 10 68.72 17.90 -2.66
N GLY A 11 68.29 18.79 -3.53
CA GLY A 11 68.63 18.83 -4.96
C GLY A 11 67.53 18.25 -5.86
N GLY A 12 66.81 18.97 -6.66
CA GLY A 12 67.20 19.93 -7.65
C GLY A 12 67.26 19.29 -9.03
N GLY A 13 66.39 19.64 -9.92
CA GLY A 13 66.56 19.26 -11.31
C GLY A 13 65.20 19.41 -12.08
N GLY A 14 65.10 20.51 -12.80
CA GLY A 14 64.06 20.82 -13.73
C GLY A 14 64.11 20.00 -15.02
N GLY A 15 63.02 19.90 -15.68
CA GLY A 15 62.95 19.35 -17.05
C GLY A 15 61.55 19.57 -17.59
N ALA A 16 61.48 20.41 -18.56
CA ALA A 16 60.28 20.89 -19.22
C ALA A 16 59.70 19.90 -20.25
N TYR A 17 58.51 20.18 -20.63
CA TYR A 17 57.79 19.84 -21.87
C TYR A 17 57.24 18.43 -22.04
N GLY A 18 55.91 18.39 -22.19
CA GLY A 18 55.18 17.31 -22.80
C GLY A 18 53.68 17.45 -22.62
N GLY A 19 53.07 18.28 -23.46
CA GLY A 19 51.62 18.36 -23.54
C GLY A 19 51.02 17.05 -23.97
N VAL A 20 50.11 16.54 -23.17
CA VAL A 20 49.22 15.43 -23.58
C VAL A 20 47.79 15.91 -23.43
N ARG A 21 47.11 15.86 -24.55
CA ARG A 21 45.73 16.20 -24.78
C ARG A 21 44.81 15.52 -23.76
N GLY A 22 43.90 16.31 -23.22
CA GLY A 22 42.78 15.82 -22.43
C GLY A 22 41.99 14.81 -23.25
N MET A 23 41.85 13.60 -22.72
CA MET A 23 40.74 12.72 -23.05
C MET A 23 39.63 13.06 -22.11
N GLU A 24 38.65 13.79 -22.61
CA GLU A 24 37.33 13.91 -22.00
C GLU A 24 36.71 12.52 -22.01
N GLY A 25 36.82 11.81 -20.90
CA GLY A 25 36.04 10.64 -20.61
C GLY A 25 34.59 11.07 -20.35
N GLY A 26 33.82 11.17 -21.42
CA GLY A 26 32.36 11.32 -21.30
C GLY A 26 31.80 10.14 -20.58
N GLY A 27 31.60 10.28 -19.26
CA GLY A 27 30.74 9.41 -18.47
C GLY A 27 29.32 9.55 -19.04
N ARG A 28 28.93 8.59 -19.87
CA ARG A 28 27.53 8.43 -20.23
C ARG A 28 26.81 8.01 -18.96
N ASP A 29 26.21 8.98 -18.28
CA ASP A 29 25.14 8.71 -17.34
C ASP A 29 24.07 7.96 -18.11
N HIS A 30 24.04 6.66 -17.92
CA HIS A 30 22.89 5.86 -18.28
C HIS A 30 21.75 6.29 -17.36
N GLU A 31 21.07 7.37 -17.71
CA GLU A 31 19.70 7.57 -17.26
C GLU A 31 18.97 6.27 -17.56
N LYS A 32 18.75 5.46 -16.50
CA LYS A 32 17.78 4.39 -16.53
C LYS A 32 16.44 5.07 -16.83
N LYS A 33 16.07 5.10 -18.11
CA LYS A 33 14.69 5.38 -18.53
C LYS A 33 13.84 4.36 -17.83
N THR A 34 13.35 4.73 -16.65
CA THR A 34 12.24 4.02 -15.99
C THR A 34 11.08 4.12 -16.97
N THR A 35 10.78 3.02 -17.64
CA THR A 35 9.57 2.87 -18.42
C THR A 35 8.40 3.32 -17.52
N PRO A 36 7.56 4.24 -17.98
CA PRO A 36 6.40 4.65 -17.18
C PRO A 36 5.59 3.38 -16.91
N HIS A 37 5.51 2.96 -15.66
CA HIS A 37 4.59 1.91 -15.27
C HIS A 37 3.21 2.32 -15.79
N ASN A 38 2.54 1.39 -16.48
CA ASN A 38 1.24 1.60 -17.07
C ASN A 38 0.33 2.30 -16.07
N VAL A 39 0.11 3.58 -16.29
CA VAL A 39 -0.90 4.34 -15.57
C VAL A 39 -2.22 3.64 -15.83
N PRO A 40 -2.97 3.23 -14.79
CA PRO A 40 -4.27 2.61 -15.00
C PRO A 40 -5.10 3.46 -15.95
N SER A 41 -5.83 2.82 -16.87
CA SER A 41 -6.61 3.50 -17.87
C SER A 41 -7.44 4.63 -17.24
N LYS A 42 -7.66 5.72 -17.98
CA LYS A 42 -8.34 6.99 -17.59
C LYS A 42 -9.72 6.87 -16.93
N ILE A 43 -10.19 5.69 -16.57
CA ILE A 43 -11.48 5.41 -15.95
C ILE A 43 -11.45 5.58 -14.43
N GLY A 44 -10.32 5.37 -13.78
CA GLY A 44 -10.11 5.63 -12.35
C GLY A 44 -9.86 7.12 -12.07
N HIS A 45 -10.14 7.53 -10.86
CA HIS A 45 -9.82 8.89 -10.41
C HIS A 45 -8.44 8.92 -9.77
N HIS A 46 -7.70 10.00 -9.98
CA HIS A 46 -6.45 10.25 -9.25
C HIS A 46 -6.73 10.46 -7.77
N MET A 47 -5.76 10.14 -6.95
CA MET A 47 -5.88 10.31 -5.50
C MET A 47 -6.07 11.78 -5.09
N SER A 48 -5.53 12.73 -5.85
CA SER A 48 -5.77 14.16 -5.68
C SER A 48 -7.26 14.55 -5.72
N ASP A 49 -8.05 13.81 -6.50
CA ASP A 49 -9.50 14.04 -6.64
C ASP A 49 -10.33 13.40 -5.52
N ARG A 50 -9.65 12.69 -4.60
CA ARG A 50 -10.32 12.00 -3.50
C ARG A 50 -10.85 13.00 -2.48
N PRO A 51 -12.14 12.92 -2.12
CA PRO A 51 -12.72 13.80 -1.11
C PRO A 51 -11.97 13.70 0.22
N ASP A 52 -11.86 14.84 0.89
CA ASP A 52 -11.37 14.88 2.26
C ASP A 52 -12.40 14.22 3.19
N MET A 53 -11.94 13.23 3.95
CA MET A 53 -12.80 12.49 4.88
C MET A 53 -13.35 13.35 6.01
N GLU A 54 -12.60 14.38 6.42
CA GLU A 54 -12.99 15.25 7.53
C GLU A 54 -14.13 16.19 7.12
N LYS A 55 -14.18 16.56 5.83
CA LYS A 55 -15.23 17.39 5.25
C LYS A 55 -16.50 16.61 4.91
N GLU A 56 -16.47 15.27 4.95
CA GLU A 56 -17.63 14.47 4.64
C GLU A 56 -18.56 14.32 5.83
N LYS A 57 -19.73 14.97 5.74
CA LYS A 57 -20.80 14.92 6.75
C LYS A 57 -21.41 13.52 6.94
N LYS A 58 -21.29 12.63 5.95
CA LYS A 58 -21.87 11.27 6.01
C LYS A 58 -20.81 10.27 6.46
N LYS A 59 -21.10 9.56 7.54
CA LYS A 59 -20.27 8.47 8.07
C LYS A 59 -20.30 7.25 7.13
N ARG A 60 -19.55 7.31 6.03
CA ARG A 60 -19.37 6.19 5.10
C ARG A 60 -17.93 5.72 5.14
N MET A 61 -17.74 4.44 4.98
CA MET A 61 -16.42 3.83 4.98
C MET A 61 -15.59 4.26 3.77
N ASN A 62 -14.30 4.46 4.00
CA ASN A 62 -13.31 4.79 2.99
C ASN A 62 -12.13 3.83 3.14
N PHE A 63 -11.83 3.10 2.07
CA PHE A 63 -10.84 2.03 2.10
C PHE A 63 -9.55 2.39 1.38
N GLU A 64 -8.48 1.75 1.82
CA GLU A 64 -7.23 1.58 1.06
C GLU A 64 -7.03 0.08 0.86
N GLY A 65 -6.85 -0.35 -0.40
CA GLY A 65 -6.59 -1.74 -0.76
C GLY A 65 -5.15 -1.90 -1.25
N ASP A 66 -4.50 -2.98 -0.83
CA ASP A 66 -3.11 -3.28 -1.13
C ASP A 66 -2.84 -4.78 -1.10
N THR A 67 -1.63 -5.19 -1.47
CA THR A 67 -1.17 -6.57 -1.32
C THR A 67 0.10 -6.63 -0.50
N LEU A 68 0.23 -7.69 0.30
CA LEU A 68 1.49 -8.10 0.89
C LEU A 68 1.98 -9.32 0.11
N ALA A 69 2.97 -9.11 -0.74
CA ALA A 69 3.62 -10.18 -1.48
C ALA A 69 4.47 -11.06 -0.57
N SER A 70 4.59 -12.32 -0.93
CA SER A 70 5.52 -13.27 -0.32
C SER A 70 6.94 -13.10 -0.87
N LYS A 71 7.81 -14.06 -0.56
CA LYS A 71 9.14 -14.16 -1.16
C LYS A 71 9.04 -14.56 -2.65
N VAL A 72 10.13 -14.36 -3.38
CA VAL A 72 10.17 -14.54 -4.86
C VAL A 72 9.67 -15.91 -5.33
N ASP A 73 9.93 -16.95 -4.57
CA ASP A 73 9.56 -18.35 -4.89
C ASP A 73 8.16 -18.75 -4.40
N ASP A 74 7.43 -17.86 -3.76
CA ASP A 74 6.07 -18.09 -3.25
C ASP A 74 5.08 -17.12 -3.90
N LYS A 75 4.19 -17.64 -4.71
CA LYS A 75 3.18 -16.88 -5.44
C LYS A 75 2.03 -16.38 -4.55
N THR A 76 1.92 -16.91 -3.33
CA THR A 76 0.88 -16.54 -2.37
C THR A 76 1.04 -15.09 -1.93
N ALA A 77 -0.06 -14.38 -1.80
CA ALA A 77 -0.09 -13.03 -1.25
C ALA A 77 -1.23 -12.87 -0.24
N ILE A 78 -1.24 -11.77 0.48
CA ILE A 78 -2.35 -11.36 1.33
C ILE A 78 -2.91 -10.07 0.76
N ALA A 79 -4.17 -10.10 0.34
CA ALA A 79 -4.92 -8.90 0.03
C ALA A 79 -5.32 -8.22 1.36
N SER A 80 -5.00 -6.95 1.46
CA SER A 80 -5.10 -6.11 2.65
C SER A 80 -6.03 -4.94 2.37
N PHE A 81 -7.07 -4.78 3.19
CA PHE A 81 -8.02 -3.67 3.06
C PHE A 81 -8.12 -2.93 4.38
N LEU A 82 -7.75 -1.66 4.36
CA LEU A 82 -7.74 -0.80 5.54
C LEU A 82 -8.87 0.22 5.47
N GLU A 83 -9.75 0.24 6.48
CA GLU A 83 -10.68 1.35 6.64
C GLU A 83 -9.94 2.56 7.25
N ARG A 84 -9.99 3.70 6.55
CA ARG A 84 -9.10 4.84 6.80
C ARG A 84 -9.38 5.62 8.08
N ARG A 85 -10.61 5.62 8.56
CA ARG A 85 -11.02 6.38 9.75
C ARG A 85 -10.76 5.59 11.04
N THR A 86 -11.17 4.34 11.04
CA THR A 86 -11.10 3.45 12.20
C THR A 86 -9.80 2.63 12.24
N LEU A 87 -9.09 2.55 11.11
CA LEU A 87 -7.93 1.70 10.90
C LEU A 87 -8.23 0.20 11.05
N PHE A 88 -9.50 -0.19 10.89
CA PHE A 88 -9.87 -1.60 10.88
C PHE A 88 -9.36 -2.26 9.61
N GLN A 89 -8.78 -3.44 9.76
CA GLN A 89 -8.07 -4.17 8.72
C GLN A 89 -8.78 -5.46 8.37
N TRP A 90 -8.94 -5.75 7.07
CA TRP A 90 -9.31 -7.05 6.55
C TRP A 90 -8.11 -7.67 5.84
N LEU A 91 -7.76 -8.90 6.22
CA LEU A 91 -6.68 -9.66 5.61
C LEU A 91 -7.25 -10.92 4.96
N ILE A 92 -7.01 -11.08 3.67
CA ILE A 92 -7.50 -12.24 2.91
C ILE A 92 -6.31 -12.89 2.20
N LYS A 93 -6.05 -14.16 2.53
CA LYS A 93 -5.04 -14.94 1.81
C LYS A 93 -5.52 -15.21 0.38
N ILE A 94 -4.67 -14.92 -0.60
CA ILE A 94 -4.91 -15.20 -2.01
C ILE A 94 -3.81 -16.12 -2.54
N SER A 95 -4.18 -17.08 -3.40
CA SER A 95 -3.24 -18.07 -3.91
C SER A 95 -2.16 -17.47 -4.82
N ARG A 96 -2.47 -16.37 -5.49
CA ARG A 96 -1.55 -15.63 -6.36
C ARG A 96 -1.88 -14.14 -6.36
N GLU A 97 -0.86 -13.32 -6.56
CA GLU A 97 -1.02 -11.89 -6.76
C GLU A 97 -1.44 -11.60 -8.21
N THR A 98 -2.68 -11.95 -8.54
CA THR A 98 -3.30 -11.73 -9.86
C THR A 98 -4.56 -10.91 -9.72
N GLN A 99 -4.99 -10.26 -10.81
CA GLN A 99 -6.25 -9.51 -10.86
C GLN A 99 -7.42 -10.36 -10.39
N HIS A 100 -7.55 -11.58 -10.88
CA HIS A 100 -8.66 -12.48 -10.52
C HIS A 100 -8.73 -12.74 -9.01
N CYS A 101 -7.60 -13.10 -8.39
CA CYS A 101 -7.55 -13.39 -6.96
C CYS A 101 -7.81 -12.14 -6.11
N PHE A 102 -7.21 -11.00 -6.50
CA PHE A 102 -7.43 -9.74 -5.81
C PHE A 102 -8.87 -9.24 -5.92
N HIS A 103 -9.48 -9.35 -7.10
CA HIS A 103 -10.90 -9.02 -7.31
C HIS A 103 -11.81 -9.90 -6.46
N GLY A 104 -11.52 -11.19 -6.35
CA GLY A 104 -12.25 -12.10 -5.47
C GLY A 104 -12.16 -11.70 -4.00
N ALA A 105 -10.96 -11.33 -3.53
CA ALA A 105 -10.74 -10.80 -2.19
C ALA A 105 -11.47 -9.47 -1.97
N THR A 106 -11.37 -8.55 -2.93
CA THR A 106 -12.10 -7.27 -2.88
C THR A 106 -13.60 -7.49 -2.76
N LYS A 107 -14.14 -8.42 -3.57
CA LYS A 107 -15.57 -8.73 -3.51
C LYS A 107 -15.99 -9.25 -2.14
N LYS A 108 -15.23 -10.18 -1.54
CA LYS A 108 -15.51 -10.72 -0.19
C LYS A 108 -15.61 -9.60 0.85
N VAL A 109 -14.64 -8.67 0.87
CA VAL A 109 -14.65 -7.55 1.83
C VAL A 109 -15.82 -6.61 1.55
N ILE A 110 -16.04 -6.22 0.30
CA ILE A 110 -17.11 -5.29 -0.05
C ILE A 110 -18.48 -5.89 0.25
N ASP A 111 -18.67 -7.20 0.09
CA ASP A 111 -19.94 -7.86 0.41
C ASP A 111 -20.20 -7.93 1.92
N SER A 112 -19.14 -7.98 2.75
CA SER A 112 -19.24 -8.05 4.21
C SER A 112 -19.48 -6.71 4.91
N VAL A 113 -19.41 -5.57 4.18
CA VAL A 113 -19.55 -4.23 4.75
C VAL A 113 -20.69 -3.46 4.11
N PRO A 114 -21.25 -2.42 4.78
CA PRO A 114 -22.20 -1.50 4.17
C PRO A 114 -21.62 -0.81 2.92
N PRO A 115 -22.48 -0.15 2.13
CA PRO A 115 -22.02 0.61 0.97
C PRO A 115 -20.95 1.63 1.32
N ILE A 116 -19.76 1.45 0.74
CA ILE A 116 -18.61 2.33 0.96
C ILE A 116 -18.71 3.61 0.12
N ASN A 117 -17.92 4.62 0.49
CA ASN A 117 -17.81 5.88 -0.23
C ASN A 117 -16.65 5.87 -1.23
N THR A 118 -15.45 5.57 -0.77
CA THR A 118 -14.26 5.52 -1.62
C THR A 118 -13.42 4.29 -1.31
N ILE A 119 -12.69 3.82 -2.32
CA ILE A 119 -11.58 2.90 -2.14
C ILE A 119 -10.40 3.37 -2.97
N THR A 120 -9.20 3.31 -2.41
CA THR A 120 -7.96 3.68 -3.07
C THR A 120 -7.09 2.46 -3.21
N PHE A 121 -6.59 2.24 -4.42
CA PHE A 121 -5.62 1.18 -4.74
C PHE A 121 -4.28 1.80 -5.14
N ASP A 122 -3.24 0.97 -5.16
CA ASP A 122 -2.01 1.32 -5.85
C ASP A 122 -2.09 0.99 -7.35
N ASN A 123 -1.02 1.33 -8.07
CA ASN A 123 -0.90 1.03 -9.50
C ASN A 123 -0.33 -0.38 -9.77
N GLY A 124 -0.44 -1.30 -8.80
CA GLY A 124 -0.02 -2.68 -8.97
C GLY A 124 -0.78 -3.43 -10.07
N SER A 125 -0.13 -4.39 -10.71
CA SER A 125 -0.72 -5.19 -11.79
C SER A 125 -1.99 -5.92 -11.37
N ALA A 126 -2.08 -6.37 -10.13
CA ALA A 126 -3.26 -7.03 -9.57
C ALA A 126 -4.49 -6.11 -9.46
N MET A 127 -4.28 -4.79 -9.48
CA MET A 127 -5.31 -3.76 -9.34
C MET A 127 -5.60 -3.02 -10.65
N SER A 128 -5.02 -3.45 -11.76
CA SER A 128 -5.03 -2.71 -13.03
C SER A 128 -6.37 -2.72 -13.78
N ASN A 129 -7.26 -3.69 -13.54
CA ASN A 129 -8.58 -3.73 -14.17
C ASN A 129 -9.59 -2.83 -13.45
N VAL A 130 -9.46 -1.53 -13.67
CA VAL A 130 -10.26 -0.47 -13.03
C VAL A 130 -11.75 -0.71 -13.20
N LYS A 131 -12.19 -1.02 -14.43
CA LYS A 131 -13.62 -1.23 -14.74
C LYS A 131 -14.22 -2.33 -13.88
N ARG A 132 -13.52 -3.47 -13.76
CA ARG A 132 -13.98 -4.59 -12.96
C ARG A 132 -14.01 -4.28 -11.47
N LEU A 133 -12.98 -3.61 -10.96
CA LEU A 133 -12.94 -3.17 -9.57
C LEU A 133 -14.07 -2.20 -9.25
N GLU A 134 -14.36 -1.25 -10.14
CA GLU A 134 -15.48 -0.33 -9.96
C GLU A 134 -16.83 -1.06 -9.93
N GLU A 135 -17.04 -2.05 -10.77
CA GLU A 135 -18.26 -2.89 -10.76
C GLU A 135 -18.43 -3.60 -9.41
N ILE A 136 -17.36 -4.23 -8.90
CA ILE A 136 -17.35 -4.93 -7.60
C ILE A 136 -17.66 -3.95 -6.47
N VAL A 137 -16.96 -2.83 -6.43
CA VAL A 137 -17.07 -1.85 -5.35
C VAL A 137 -18.45 -1.18 -5.33
N ARG A 138 -19.07 -1.04 -6.48
CA ARG A 138 -20.44 -0.52 -6.60
C ARG A 138 -21.52 -1.52 -6.19
N LYS A 139 -21.21 -2.79 -5.99
CA LYS A 139 -22.18 -3.85 -5.70
C LYS A 139 -23.39 -3.86 -6.67
N GLY A 140 -23.13 -3.67 -7.97
CA GLY A 140 -24.19 -3.59 -8.96
C GLY A 140 -25.11 -2.35 -8.86
N ARG A 141 -24.80 -1.39 -7.98
CA ARG A 141 -25.59 -0.18 -7.83
C ARG A 141 -25.52 0.70 -9.07
N LYS A 142 -26.68 1.10 -9.57
CA LYS A 142 -26.78 2.05 -10.69
C LYS A 142 -26.37 3.45 -10.22
N GLY A 143 -25.59 4.17 -11.05
CA GLY A 143 -25.29 5.56 -10.83
C GLY A 143 -26.52 6.46 -11.04
N ARG A 144 -26.50 7.66 -10.45
CA ARG A 144 -27.52 8.67 -10.69
C ARG A 144 -27.20 9.43 -12.00
N LYS A 145 -28.14 9.45 -12.93
CA LYS A 145 -28.03 10.28 -14.14
C LYS A 145 -28.08 11.76 -13.77
N CYS A 146 -27.10 12.53 -14.18
CA CYS A 146 -27.04 13.98 -14.00
C CYS A 146 -27.77 14.69 -15.13
N LYS A 147 -28.11 15.99 -14.97
CA LYS A 147 -28.78 16.81 -16.00
C LYS A 147 -28.01 16.86 -17.33
N ASN A 148 -26.68 16.74 -17.27
CA ASN A 148 -25.79 16.73 -18.45
C ASN A 148 -25.61 15.33 -19.07
N GLY A 149 -26.47 14.36 -18.76
CA GLY A 149 -26.40 12.98 -19.28
C GLY A 149 -25.32 12.09 -18.63
N LYS A 150 -24.38 12.66 -17.87
CA LYS A 150 -23.33 11.90 -17.20
C LYS A 150 -23.89 11.10 -16.03
N ILE A 151 -23.34 9.90 -15.80
CA ILE A 151 -23.70 9.04 -14.65
C ILE A 151 -22.74 9.33 -13.50
N LYS A 152 -23.30 9.78 -12.36
CA LYS A 152 -22.54 10.00 -11.14
C LYS A 152 -22.76 8.83 -10.17
N TYR A 153 -21.67 8.17 -9.81
CA TYR A 153 -21.70 7.10 -8.83
C TYR A 153 -21.40 7.64 -7.42
N LYS A 154 -22.06 7.07 -6.41
CA LYS A 154 -21.81 7.43 -5.01
C LYS A 154 -20.50 6.84 -4.47
N THR A 155 -20.10 5.69 -5.01
CA THR A 155 -18.84 5.03 -4.67
C THR A 155 -17.83 5.26 -5.79
N ARG A 156 -16.63 5.65 -5.44
CA ARG A 156 -15.55 5.97 -6.39
C ARG A 156 -14.30 5.20 -6.05
N VAL A 157 -13.61 4.74 -7.08
CA VAL A 157 -12.30 4.10 -7.01
C VAL A 157 -11.23 5.13 -7.35
N PHE A 158 -10.20 5.20 -6.55
CA PHE A 158 -9.05 6.09 -6.72
C PHE A 158 -7.77 5.27 -6.82
N TYR A 159 -6.76 5.84 -7.47
CA TYR A 159 -5.43 5.26 -7.57
C TYR A 159 -4.40 6.21 -7.01
N ALA A 160 -3.50 5.67 -6.18
CA ALA A 160 -2.38 6.43 -5.65
C ALA A 160 -1.40 6.75 -6.77
N ASP A 161 -0.73 7.92 -6.66
CA ASP A 161 0.29 8.28 -7.62
C ASP A 161 1.52 7.40 -7.46
N SER A 162 2.18 7.09 -8.57
CA SER A 162 3.43 6.34 -8.55
C SER A 162 4.47 7.09 -7.72
N TYR A 163 5.20 6.35 -6.88
CA TYR A 163 6.27 6.89 -6.00
C TYR A 163 5.82 7.84 -4.87
N CYS A 164 4.53 8.00 -4.61
CA CYS A 164 4.02 8.82 -3.51
C CYS A 164 3.74 8.00 -2.25
N SER A 165 4.79 7.52 -1.57
CA SER A 165 4.68 6.71 -0.34
C SER A 165 3.89 7.42 0.77
N ASN A 166 4.00 8.75 0.90
CA ASN A 166 3.26 9.54 1.89
C ASN A 166 1.74 9.37 1.79
N GLN A 167 1.23 9.07 0.60
CA GLN A 167 -0.20 8.87 0.37
C GLN A 167 -0.71 7.57 1.00
N ARG A 168 0.19 6.61 1.31
CA ARG A 168 -0.11 5.26 1.80
C ARG A 168 0.49 4.94 3.17
N ALA A 169 1.05 5.94 3.86
CA ALA A 169 1.76 5.77 5.13
C ALA A 169 0.97 5.01 6.21
N ARG A 170 -0.37 5.03 6.16
CA ARG A 170 -1.23 4.29 7.11
C ARG A 170 -1.21 2.79 6.81
N ASN A 171 -1.28 2.43 5.54
CA ASN A 171 -1.21 1.03 5.09
C ASN A 171 0.17 0.44 5.39
N GLU A 172 1.24 1.18 5.10
CA GLU A 172 2.62 0.76 5.36
C GLU A 172 2.88 0.46 6.84
N ARG A 173 2.37 1.31 7.76
CA ARG A 173 2.49 1.05 9.21
C ARG A 173 1.77 -0.23 9.64
N ASN A 174 0.56 -0.47 9.14
CA ASN A 174 -0.16 -1.70 9.42
C ASN A 174 0.54 -2.91 8.79
N HIS A 175 1.06 -2.79 7.58
CA HIS A 175 1.85 -3.83 6.93
C HIS A 175 3.10 -4.18 7.74
N ALA A 176 3.79 -3.20 8.32
CA ALA A 176 4.93 -3.43 9.19
C ALA A 176 4.54 -4.25 10.44
N ILE A 177 3.39 -3.97 11.05
CA ILE A 177 2.86 -4.76 12.18
C ILE A 177 2.56 -6.19 11.72
N ILE A 178 1.82 -6.36 10.63
CA ILE A 178 1.47 -7.68 10.08
C ILE A 178 2.73 -8.49 9.78
N ARG A 179 3.75 -7.88 9.17
CA ARG A 179 5.03 -8.52 8.84
C ARG A 179 5.75 -9.05 10.07
N ARG A 180 5.67 -8.39 11.21
CA ARG A 180 6.28 -8.88 12.47
C ARG A 180 5.67 -10.22 12.91
N PHE A 181 4.37 -10.44 12.70
CA PHE A 181 3.69 -11.69 13.05
C PHE A 181 3.83 -12.78 11.99
N ILE A 182 3.91 -12.39 10.73
CA ILE A 182 4.11 -13.31 9.61
C ILE A 182 5.56 -13.84 9.62
N GLY A 183 6.52 -12.98 10.01
CA GLY A 183 7.94 -13.29 9.95
C GLY A 183 8.48 -13.28 8.51
N HIS A 184 9.65 -13.89 8.33
CA HIS A 184 10.35 -13.95 7.05
C HIS A 184 10.03 -15.20 6.22
N GLY A 185 9.06 -16.01 6.65
CA GLY A 185 8.65 -17.25 5.96
C GLY A 185 7.81 -17.00 4.71
N LYS A 186 7.50 -18.12 4.01
CA LYS A 186 6.57 -18.11 2.87
C LYS A 186 5.14 -17.88 3.36
N LEU A 187 4.38 -17.05 2.65
CA LEU A 187 2.96 -16.81 2.96
C LEU A 187 2.11 -18.07 2.71
N SER A 188 2.53 -18.95 1.80
CA SER A 188 1.87 -20.23 1.56
C SER A 188 1.82 -21.12 2.81
N SER A 189 2.84 -21.07 3.67
CA SER A 189 2.91 -21.85 4.92
C SER A 189 2.00 -21.31 6.04
N ILE A 190 1.46 -20.11 5.90
CA ILE A 190 0.57 -19.52 6.90
C ILE A 190 -0.82 -20.13 6.77
N SER A 191 -1.27 -20.83 7.82
CA SER A 191 -2.64 -21.36 7.85
C SER A 191 -3.67 -20.22 7.89
N GLN A 192 -4.89 -20.50 7.42
CA GLN A 192 -5.99 -19.55 7.51
C GLN A 192 -6.26 -19.14 8.96
N LYS A 193 -6.25 -20.11 9.89
CA LYS A 193 -6.43 -19.86 11.34
C LYS A 193 -5.35 -18.93 11.91
N LYS A 194 -4.08 -19.08 11.50
CA LYS A 194 -3.01 -18.15 11.91
C LYS A 194 -3.24 -16.75 11.35
N LEU A 195 -3.66 -16.62 10.10
CA LEU A 195 -3.94 -15.32 9.49
C LEU A 195 -5.12 -14.61 10.19
N MET A 196 -6.15 -15.35 10.56
CA MET A 196 -7.29 -14.81 11.32
C MET A 196 -6.85 -14.29 12.69
N LYS A 197 -6.03 -15.04 13.44
CA LYS A 197 -5.46 -14.56 14.70
C LYS A 197 -4.63 -13.28 14.55
N ILE A 198 -3.84 -13.19 13.48
CA ILE A 198 -3.08 -11.97 13.16
C ILE A 198 -4.03 -10.80 12.88
N ASN A 199 -5.06 -11.04 12.10
CA ASN A 199 -6.06 -10.02 11.77
C ASN A 199 -6.78 -9.53 13.02
N ASP A 200 -7.19 -10.42 13.92
CA ASP A 200 -7.80 -10.06 15.18
C ASP A 200 -6.85 -9.26 16.06
N PHE A 201 -5.61 -9.72 16.23
CA PHE A 201 -4.61 -8.98 16.98
C PHE A 201 -4.42 -7.55 16.48
N VAL A 202 -4.30 -7.37 15.15
CA VAL A 202 -4.11 -6.04 14.55
C VAL A 202 -5.33 -5.14 14.80
N ASN A 203 -6.53 -5.72 14.79
CA ASN A 203 -7.77 -4.98 14.99
C ASN A 203 -8.09 -4.71 16.46
N ASP A 204 -7.58 -5.52 17.38
CA ASP A 204 -7.79 -5.37 18.82
C ASP A 204 -6.64 -4.63 19.51
N TYR A 205 -5.53 -4.40 18.80
CA TYR A 205 -4.38 -3.67 19.33
C TYR A 205 -4.74 -2.22 19.69
N PRO A 206 -4.47 -1.77 20.93
CA PRO A 206 -4.73 -0.39 21.37
C PRO A 206 -3.92 0.60 20.55
N ARG A 207 -4.55 1.69 20.12
CA ARG A 207 -3.90 2.70 19.27
C ARG A 207 -3.82 4.05 19.96
N ARG A 208 -2.61 4.59 20.05
CA ARG A 208 -2.40 5.94 20.61
C ARG A 208 -3.27 7.01 19.94
N LYS A 209 -3.48 6.90 18.62
CA LYS A 209 -4.34 7.81 17.85
C LYS A 209 -5.78 7.84 18.35
N PHE A 210 -6.23 6.77 18.98
CA PHE A 210 -7.61 6.60 19.47
C PHE A 210 -7.66 6.54 21.00
N GLU A 211 -6.67 7.16 21.66
CA GLU A 211 -6.62 7.23 23.13
C GLU A 211 -6.69 5.86 23.81
N GLY A 212 -6.04 4.88 23.19
CA GLY A 212 -6.01 3.50 23.67
C GLY A 212 -7.12 2.60 23.13
N LYS A 213 -8.11 3.12 22.40
CA LYS A 213 -9.13 2.30 21.75
C LYS A 213 -8.54 1.50 20.58
N SER A 214 -9.08 0.31 20.35
CA SER A 214 -8.71 -0.54 19.23
C SER A 214 -9.47 -0.15 17.95
N ALA A 215 -9.00 -0.64 16.79
CA ALA A 215 -9.67 -0.42 15.52
C ALA A 215 -11.08 -1.04 15.51
N ARG A 216 -11.27 -2.20 16.16
CA ARG A 216 -12.57 -2.87 16.31
C ARG A 216 -13.55 -2.04 17.13
N GLN A 217 -13.09 -1.46 18.24
CA GLN A 217 -13.89 -0.54 19.04
C GLN A 217 -14.29 0.70 18.24
N MET A 218 -13.33 1.28 17.51
CA MET A 218 -13.60 2.43 16.65
C MET A 218 -14.59 2.11 15.54
N LEU A 219 -14.54 0.90 14.94
CA LEU A 219 -15.49 0.48 13.92
C LEU A 219 -16.93 0.49 14.46
N LYS A 220 -17.11 -0.05 15.68
CA LYS A 220 -18.40 -0.06 16.37
C LYS A 220 -18.86 1.37 16.70
N GLU A 221 -17.98 2.18 17.26
CA GLU A 221 -18.30 3.55 17.67
C GLU A 221 -18.66 4.46 16.49
N VAL A 222 -17.88 4.40 15.41
CA VAL A 222 -18.04 5.32 14.26
C VAL A 222 -19.17 4.88 13.34
N TYR A 223 -19.32 3.59 13.10
CA TYR A 223 -20.23 3.05 12.08
C TYR A 223 -21.35 2.19 12.66
N GLY A 224 -21.34 1.88 13.95
CA GLY A 224 -22.29 0.94 14.57
C GLY A 224 -22.07 -0.52 14.14
N ILE A 225 -20.92 -0.85 13.55
CA ILE A 225 -20.62 -2.18 13.01
C ILE A 225 -19.71 -2.91 13.98
N TYR A 226 -20.17 -4.07 14.44
CA TYR A 226 -19.36 -4.97 15.24
C TYR A 226 -19.02 -6.21 14.42
N ILE A 227 -17.73 -6.48 14.28
CA ILE A 227 -17.18 -7.69 13.67
C ILE A 227 -16.48 -8.45 14.79
N PRO A 228 -17.02 -9.60 15.23
CA PRO A 228 -16.41 -10.37 16.31
C PRO A 228 -15.03 -10.88 15.91
N PRO A 229 -14.15 -11.17 16.89
CA PRO A 229 -12.92 -11.89 16.59
C PRO A 229 -13.24 -13.29 16.05
N ALA A 230 -12.59 -13.67 14.96
CA ALA A 230 -12.79 -14.99 14.35
C ALA A 230 -12.28 -16.14 15.24
N SER A 231 -11.43 -15.84 16.22
CA SER A 231 -10.91 -16.80 17.19
C SER A 231 -11.92 -17.21 18.25
N THR A 232 -13.10 -16.57 18.33
CA THR A 232 -14.15 -16.90 19.31
C THR A 232 -15.21 -17.86 18.74
N GLU A 233 -15.18 -18.19 17.46
CA GLU A 233 -16.18 -19.09 16.84
C GLU A 233 -15.87 -20.59 17.03
N ASP A 234 -14.73 -20.94 17.67
CA ASP A 234 -14.29 -22.33 17.92
C ASP A 234 -14.47 -22.75 19.42
N CYS A 235 -15.40 -22.11 20.18
CA CYS A 235 -15.74 -22.51 21.55
C CYS A 235 -17.16 -23.03 21.64
#